data_49e35e8da20792f06158dc65be417dac
#
_entry.id   49e35e8da20792f06158dc65be417dac
#
_cell.length_a   1.000
_cell.length_b   1.000
_cell.length_c   1.000
_cell.angle_alpha   90.00
_cell.angle_beta   90.00
_cell.angle_gamma   90.00
#
_symmetry.space_group_name_H-M   'P 1'
#
loop_
_entity.id
_entity.type
_entity.pdbx_description
1 polymer ?
#
loop_
_entity_poly.entity_id
_entity_poly.type
_entity_poly.pdbx_seq_one_letter_code
_entity_poly.pdbx_strand_id
1 'polypeptide(L)'
;MGSGYRLPEHPFTPPPELATGQMTRHSVVIAGAGLTGLSLACALNQYGVSAILLDEDNTVGVKGASSRGICYAQKTLGIFKRVGLYDRIAAKGVQCSVGRTFAGHDEVYSFDLAAAHRLPDAARCRPATSRL
;
A
#
# COMPACT_ATOMS: atom_id res chain seq x y z
N MET A 1 4.72 -25.99 14.19
CA MET A 1 3.68 -25.01 14.58
C MET A 1 4.21 -23.64 14.18
N GLY A 2 3.73 -23.07 13.07
CA GLY A 2 4.14 -21.76 12.62
C GLY A 2 3.62 -20.70 13.57
N SER A 3 4.48 -19.83 14.07
CA SER A 3 4.05 -18.63 14.80
C SER A 3 3.30 -17.76 13.81
N GLY A 4 1.97 -17.74 13.90
CA GLY A 4 1.15 -16.84 13.10
C GLY A 4 1.59 -15.40 13.34
N TYR A 5 1.70 -14.62 12.27
CA TYR A 5 1.99 -13.19 12.37
C TYR A 5 0.88 -12.52 13.18
N ARG A 6 1.24 -11.90 14.30
CA ARG A 6 0.32 -11.09 15.10
C ARG A 6 0.43 -9.65 14.65
N LEU A 7 -0.69 -9.09 14.24
CA LEU A 7 -0.79 -7.66 13.96
C LEU A 7 -0.72 -6.86 15.25
N PRO A 8 -0.02 -5.71 15.26
CA PRO A 8 -0.11 -4.78 16.37
C PRO A 8 -1.57 -4.34 16.59
N GLU A 9 -2.03 -4.42 17.83
CA GLU A 9 -3.33 -3.90 18.23
C GLU A 9 -3.14 -2.58 18.95
N HIS A 10 -4.03 -1.63 18.66
CA HIS A 10 -4.04 -0.32 19.28
C HIS A 10 -5.27 -0.21 20.15
N PRO A 11 -5.14 0.27 21.40
CA PRO A 11 -6.30 0.46 22.28
C PRO A 11 -7.23 1.54 21.69
N PHE A 12 -8.52 1.37 21.92
CA PHE A 12 -9.49 2.40 21.56
C PHE A 12 -9.23 3.67 22.37
N THR A 13 -9.03 4.78 21.67
CA THR A 13 -8.90 6.10 22.26
C THR A 13 -10.11 6.93 21.83
N PRO A 14 -11.10 7.14 22.71
CA PRO A 14 -12.27 7.92 22.35
C PRO A 14 -11.86 9.37 22.07
N PRO A 15 -12.44 9.99 21.02
CA PRO A 15 -12.27 11.42 20.80
C PRO A 15 -12.74 12.20 22.05
N PRO A 16 -12.02 13.25 22.47
CA PRO A 16 -12.42 14.05 23.64
C PRO A 16 -13.84 14.59 23.56
N GLU A 17 -14.33 14.87 22.38
CA GLU A 17 -15.66 15.36 22.08
C GLU A 17 -16.77 14.39 22.51
N LEU A 18 -16.51 13.07 22.44
CA LEU A 18 -17.46 12.07 22.92
C LEU A 18 -17.65 12.13 24.45
N ALA A 19 -16.60 12.48 25.19
CA ALA A 19 -16.65 12.57 26.65
C ALA A 19 -17.25 13.89 27.10
N THR A 20 -17.00 14.99 26.41
CA THR A 20 -17.40 16.34 26.80
C THR A 20 -18.70 16.82 26.17
N GLY A 21 -19.12 16.20 25.06
CA GLY A 21 -20.26 16.67 24.26
C GLY A 21 -19.99 18.00 23.55
N GLN A 22 -18.78 18.52 23.62
CA GLN A 22 -18.40 19.78 22.99
C GLN A 22 -17.92 19.53 21.56
N MET A 23 -18.46 20.28 20.61
CA MET A 23 -17.98 20.23 19.23
C MET A 23 -16.68 21.02 19.09
N THR A 24 -15.64 20.35 18.62
CA THR A 24 -14.35 20.95 18.28
C THR A 24 -14.22 21.10 16.77
N ARG A 25 -13.60 22.16 16.31
CA ARG A 25 -13.29 22.34 14.88
C ARG A 25 -11.88 21.90 14.60
N HIS A 26 -11.76 21.03 13.61
CA HIS A 26 -10.47 20.55 13.10
C HIS A 26 -10.28 21.00 11.65
N SER A 27 -9.07 21.39 11.27
CA SER A 27 -8.76 21.85 9.90
C SER A 27 -8.97 20.73 8.89
N VAL A 28 -8.58 19.51 9.26
CA VAL A 28 -8.71 18.30 8.44
C VAL A 28 -9.09 17.12 9.31
N VAL A 29 -10.09 16.36 8.88
CA VAL A 29 -10.44 15.06 9.44
C VAL A 29 -10.32 14.02 8.36
N ILE A 30 -9.54 12.97 8.61
CA ILE A 30 -9.33 11.84 7.71
C ILE A 30 -10.12 10.66 8.26
N ALA A 31 -11.08 10.16 7.52
CA ALA A 31 -11.81 8.95 7.86
C ALA A 31 -11.18 7.74 7.18
N GLY A 32 -10.65 6.82 7.98
CA GLY A 32 -9.97 5.60 7.57
C GLY A 32 -8.43 5.71 7.66
N ALA A 33 -7.84 4.87 8.52
CA ALA A 33 -6.39 4.72 8.69
C ALA A 33 -5.78 3.65 7.77
N GLY A 34 -6.40 3.39 6.64
CA GLY A 34 -5.80 2.58 5.59
C GLY A 34 -4.60 3.27 4.94
N LEU A 35 -3.97 2.61 3.98
CA LEU A 35 -2.76 3.10 3.30
C LEU A 35 -2.92 4.53 2.76
N THR A 36 -4.08 4.85 2.20
CA THR A 36 -4.38 6.18 1.63
C THR A 36 -4.47 7.24 2.73
N GLY A 37 -5.24 6.96 3.80
CA GLY A 37 -5.41 7.91 4.91
C GLY A 37 -4.11 8.17 5.65
N LEU A 38 -3.33 7.12 5.93
CA LEU A 38 -2.01 7.26 6.54
C LEU A 38 -1.02 8.04 5.65
N SER A 39 -1.03 7.78 4.34
CA SER A 39 -0.19 8.53 3.39
C SER A 39 -0.57 10.01 3.34
N LEU A 40 -1.87 10.31 3.37
CA LEU A 40 -2.37 11.68 3.43
C LEU A 40 -1.97 12.37 4.74
N ALA A 41 -2.12 11.69 5.87
CA ALA A 41 -1.71 12.22 7.18
C ALA A 41 -0.21 12.56 7.20
N CYS A 42 0.64 11.66 6.67
CA CYS A 42 2.08 11.92 6.54
C CYS A 42 2.37 13.11 5.63
N ALA A 43 1.66 13.24 4.51
CA ALA A 43 1.83 14.37 3.60
C ALA A 43 1.42 15.70 4.27
N LEU A 44 0.27 15.74 4.94
CA LEU A 44 -0.20 16.94 5.64
C LEU A 44 0.77 17.37 6.74
N ASN A 45 1.31 16.41 7.49
CA ASN A 45 2.31 16.67 8.52
C ASN A 45 3.57 17.34 7.96
N GLN A 46 4.03 16.96 6.75
CA GLN A 46 5.17 17.62 6.09
C GLN A 46 4.91 19.09 5.77
N TYR A 47 3.65 19.45 5.54
CA TYR A 47 3.24 20.83 5.31
C TYR A 47 2.84 21.58 6.59
N GLY A 48 3.04 20.96 7.76
CA GLY A 48 2.64 21.55 9.05
C GLY A 48 1.13 21.63 9.25
N VAL A 49 0.35 20.89 8.47
CA VAL A 49 -1.12 20.86 8.58
C VAL A 49 -1.53 19.82 9.59
N SER A 50 -2.14 20.25 10.68
CA SER A 50 -2.72 19.34 11.68
C SER A 50 -3.96 18.65 11.14
N ALA A 51 -4.03 17.32 11.32
CA ALA A 51 -5.17 16.51 10.92
C ALA A 51 -5.52 15.50 12.01
N ILE A 52 -6.80 15.17 12.10
CA ILE A 52 -7.29 14.05 12.92
C ILE A 52 -7.54 12.86 12.01
N LEU A 53 -7.01 11.70 12.39
CA LEU A 53 -7.23 10.44 11.70
C LEU A 53 -8.14 9.56 12.56
N LEU A 54 -9.24 9.14 11.99
CA LEU A 54 -10.24 8.28 12.63
C LEU A 54 -10.30 6.94 11.91
N ASP A 55 -10.35 5.86 12.67
CA ASP A 55 -10.56 4.50 12.13
C ASP A 55 -11.42 3.68 13.09
N GLU A 56 -12.20 2.76 12.55
CA GLU A 56 -13.02 1.85 13.35
C GLU A 56 -12.25 0.58 13.77
N ASP A 57 -11.09 0.34 13.19
CA ASP A 57 -10.30 -0.87 13.42
C ASP A 57 -9.17 -0.60 14.43
N ASN A 58 -9.00 -1.51 15.38
CA ASN A 58 -7.91 -1.47 16.34
C ASN A 58 -6.59 -2.06 15.80
N THR A 59 -6.61 -2.60 14.57
CA THR A 59 -5.43 -3.10 13.87
C THR A 59 -5.13 -2.23 12.66
N VAL A 60 -3.90 -2.20 12.18
CA VAL A 60 -3.56 -1.44 10.98
C VAL A 60 -4.05 -2.18 9.74
N GLY A 61 -5.34 -2.06 9.47
CA GLY A 61 -5.90 -2.32 8.15
C GLY A 61 -6.16 -3.78 7.78
N VAL A 62 -6.45 -4.69 8.73
CA VAL A 62 -6.68 -6.10 8.37
C VAL A 62 -7.84 -6.73 9.13
N LYS A 63 -8.98 -6.08 9.19
CA LYS A 63 -10.22 -6.81 9.50
C LYS A 63 -10.79 -7.39 8.23
N GLY A 64 -10.87 -8.73 8.20
CA GLY A 64 -11.55 -9.49 7.18
C GLY A 64 -10.66 -10.14 6.14
N ALA A 65 -11.24 -11.07 5.40
CA ALA A 65 -10.60 -11.89 4.36
C ALA A 65 -10.30 -11.12 3.06
N SER A 66 -10.29 -9.78 3.07
CA SER A 66 -9.99 -9.03 1.86
C SER A 66 -8.49 -9.01 1.61
N SER A 67 -8.07 -9.66 0.54
CA SER A 67 -6.73 -9.51 0.00
C SER A 67 -6.52 -8.04 -0.41
N ARG A 68 -5.64 -7.34 0.27
CA ARG A 68 -5.20 -6.01 -0.13
C ARG A 68 -3.99 -6.16 -1.04
N GLY A 69 -3.86 -5.26 -2.01
CA GLY A 69 -2.72 -5.30 -2.93
C GLY A 69 -1.40 -5.26 -2.18
N ILE A 70 -0.53 -6.22 -2.47
CA ILE A 70 0.82 -6.30 -1.91
C ILE A 70 1.88 -5.75 -2.87
N CYS A 71 1.49 -5.45 -4.10
CA CYS A 71 2.36 -4.92 -5.12
C CYS A 71 2.19 -3.40 -5.23
N TYR A 72 3.28 -2.67 -5.13
CA TYR A 72 3.31 -1.22 -5.29
C TYR A 72 3.97 -0.85 -6.61
N ALA A 73 3.23 -0.15 -7.45
CA ALA A 73 3.77 0.40 -8.69
C ALA A 73 4.78 1.52 -8.40
N GLN A 74 5.68 1.77 -9.34
CA GLN A 74 6.69 2.84 -9.25
C GLN A 74 6.08 4.21 -8.89
N LYS A 75 4.90 4.52 -9.43
CA LYS A 75 4.19 5.77 -9.11
C LYS A 75 3.81 5.87 -7.63
N THR A 76 3.34 4.78 -7.04
CA THR A 76 3.00 4.71 -5.61
C THR A 76 4.26 4.84 -4.75
N LEU A 77 5.34 4.16 -5.13
CA LEU A 77 6.63 4.28 -4.46
C LEU A 77 7.19 5.71 -4.55
N GLY A 78 6.95 6.41 -5.65
CA GLY A 78 7.26 7.83 -5.79
C GLY A 78 6.48 8.74 -4.83
N ILE A 79 5.24 8.39 -4.49
CA ILE A 79 4.46 9.09 -3.46
C ILE A 79 5.10 8.84 -2.10
N PHE A 80 5.41 7.58 -1.76
CA PHE A 80 6.07 7.24 -0.50
C PHE A 80 7.43 7.91 -0.34
N LYS A 81 8.18 8.08 -1.43
CA LYS A 81 9.45 8.83 -1.41
C LYS A 81 9.22 10.29 -1.01
N ARG A 82 8.20 10.95 -1.56
CA ARG A 82 7.87 12.33 -1.22
C ARG A 82 7.47 12.52 0.24
N VAL A 83 6.82 11.53 0.84
CA VAL A 83 6.43 11.59 2.26
C VAL A 83 7.46 10.93 3.21
N GLY A 84 8.66 10.60 2.71
CA GLY A 84 9.76 10.07 3.52
C GLY A 84 9.60 8.63 3.98
N LEU A 85 8.72 7.85 3.36
CA LEU A 85 8.43 6.46 3.76
C LEU A 85 9.10 5.41 2.87
N TYR A 86 9.64 5.82 1.71
CA TYR A 86 10.16 4.91 0.70
C TYR A 86 11.20 3.93 1.23
N ASP A 87 12.22 4.41 1.93
CA ASP A 87 13.34 3.56 2.37
C ASP A 87 12.89 2.47 3.34
N ARG A 88 11.96 2.80 4.24
CA ARG A 88 11.39 1.84 5.19
C ARG A 88 10.55 0.77 4.50
N ILE A 89 9.83 1.13 3.46
CA ILE A 89 9.00 0.21 2.66
C ILE A 89 9.89 -0.64 1.77
N ALA A 90 10.85 -0.03 1.07
CA ALA A 90 11.77 -0.72 0.18
C ALA A 90 12.65 -1.75 0.92
N ALA A 91 13.06 -1.44 2.15
CA ALA A 91 13.85 -2.37 2.97
C ALA A 91 13.09 -3.66 3.36
N LYS A 92 11.76 -3.63 3.33
CA LYS A 92 10.90 -4.80 3.62
C LYS A 92 10.34 -5.46 2.37
N GLY A 93 10.45 -4.79 1.23
CA GLY A 93 9.89 -5.26 -0.04
C GLY A 93 10.88 -6.09 -0.85
N VAL A 94 10.32 -6.88 -1.76
CA VAL A 94 11.07 -7.57 -2.81
C VAL A 94 10.73 -6.94 -4.14
N GLN A 95 11.75 -6.56 -4.92
CA GLN A 95 11.52 -6.05 -6.26
C GLN A 95 11.20 -7.20 -7.20
N CYS A 96 10.08 -7.09 -7.89
CA CYS A 96 9.65 -8.04 -8.90
C CYS A 96 9.52 -7.32 -10.24
N SER A 97 10.33 -7.71 -11.22
CA SER A 97 10.27 -7.18 -12.59
C SER A 97 9.67 -8.17 -13.57
N VAL A 98 9.72 -9.47 -13.27
CA VAL A 98 9.26 -10.53 -14.17
C VAL A 98 7.96 -11.11 -13.63
N GLY A 99 6.92 -11.07 -14.47
CA GLY A 99 5.66 -11.78 -14.21
C GLY A 99 5.55 -12.98 -15.15
N ARG A 100 5.06 -14.10 -14.63
CA ARG A 100 4.83 -15.34 -15.39
C ARG A 100 3.44 -15.88 -15.09
N THR A 101 2.78 -16.35 -16.12
CA THR A 101 1.46 -17.00 -16.00
C THR A 101 1.59 -18.43 -16.50
N PHE A 102 1.03 -19.38 -15.74
CA PHE A 102 1.07 -20.79 -16.04
C PHE A 102 -0.35 -21.33 -16.24
N ALA A 103 -0.50 -22.25 -17.18
CA ALA A 103 -1.68 -23.11 -17.31
C ALA A 103 -1.23 -24.55 -16.98
N GLY A 104 -1.56 -25.02 -15.77
CA GLY A 104 -0.97 -26.24 -15.24
C GLY A 104 0.53 -26.08 -15.03
N HIS A 105 1.33 -26.85 -15.78
CA HIS A 105 2.80 -26.78 -15.74
C HIS A 105 3.43 -25.96 -16.88
N ASP A 106 2.63 -25.52 -17.84
CA ASP A 106 3.10 -24.83 -19.02
C ASP A 106 3.07 -23.31 -18.80
N GLU A 107 4.20 -22.62 -19.04
CA GLU A 107 4.27 -21.18 -19.06
C GLU A 107 3.60 -20.65 -20.33
N VAL A 108 2.43 -20.01 -20.16
CA VAL A 108 1.65 -19.47 -21.29
C VAL A 108 1.91 -18.01 -21.57
N TYR A 109 2.45 -17.28 -20.59
CA TYR A 109 2.74 -15.85 -20.74
C TYR A 109 3.81 -15.40 -19.75
N SER A 110 4.73 -14.56 -20.21
CA SER A 110 5.66 -13.84 -19.33
C SER A 110 5.92 -12.42 -19.81
N PHE A 111 6.23 -11.55 -18.85
CA PHE A 111 6.64 -10.18 -19.14
C PHE A 111 7.80 -9.77 -18.23
N ASP A 112 8.65 -8.90 -18.74
CA ASP A 112 9.74 -8.27 -17.98
C ASP A 112 9.60 -6.75 -18.04
N LEU A 113 9.25 -6.16 -16.89
CA LEU A 113 9.10 -4.72 -16.75
C LEU A 113 10.43 -3.97 -16.83
N ALA A 114 11.54 -4.61 -16.45
CA ALA A 114 12.86 -4.00 -16.53
C ALA A 114 13.32 -3.86 -18.00
N ALA A 115 12.95 -4.82 -18.85
CA ALA A 115 13.23 -4.75 -20.29
C ALA A 115 12.37 -3.67 -20.97
N ALA A 116 11.11 -3.50 -20.54
CA ALA A 116 10.21 -2.48 -21.07
C ALA A 116 10.69 -1.04 -20.77
N HIS A 117 11.40 -0.84 -19.67
CA HIS A 117 11.92 0.49 -19.30
C HIS A 117 13.16 0.93 -20.10
N ARG A 118 13.79 0.01 -20.83
CA ARG A 118 14.96 0.29 -21.68
C ARG A 118 14.61 0.62 -23.12
N LEU A 119 13.34 0.53 -23.51
CA LEU A 119 12.89 0.80 -24.86
C LEU A 119 12.03 2.06 -24.91
N PRO A 120 12.33 3.05 -25.77
CA PRO A 120 11.54 4.29 -25.86
C PRO A 120 10.14 4.08 -26.43
N ASP A 121 9.79 2.93 -26.99
CA ASP A 121 8.44 2.67 -27.50
C ASP A 121 8.09 1.18 -27.49
N ALA A 122 6.86 0.91 -27.04
CA ALA A 122 6.13 -0.34 -27.07
C ALA A 122 6.50 -1.40 -26.01
N ALA A 123 5.60 -1.56 -25.04
CA ALA A 123 5.43 -2.79 -24.29
C ALA A 123 5.21 -3.96 -25.26
N ARG A 124 6.24 -4.71 -25.59
CA ARG A 124 6.08 -5.93 -26.39
C ARG A 124 5.76 -7.10 -25.47
N CYS A 125 4.49 -7.41 -25.37
CA CYS A 125 4.07 -8.75 -25.02
C CYS A 125 4.60 -9.70 -26.08
N ARG A 126 5.52 -10.60 -25.74
CA ARG A 126 5.88 -11.73 -26.60
C ARG A 126 4.96 -12.89 -26.21
N PRO A 127 4.12 -13.39 -27.11
CA PRO A 127 3.46 -14.66 -26.88
C PRO A 127 4.52 -15.76 -26.79
N ALA A 128 4.34 -16.66 -25.83
CA ALA A 128 5.17 -17.85 -25.75
C ALA A 128 5.01 -18.64 -27.03
N THR A 129 6.08 -18.85 -27.77
CA THR A 129 6.07 -19.74 -28.92
C THR A 129 5.91 -21.15 -28.41
N SER A 130 4.72 -21.74 -28.59
CA SER A 130 4.51 -23.16 -28.43
C SER A 130 5.46 -23.91 -29.38
N ARG A 131 6.43 -24.61 -28.84
CA ARG A 131 7.09 -25.67 -29.58
C ARG A 131 6.13 -26.86 -29.59
N LEU A 132 5.63 -27.19 -30.74
CA LEU A 132 5.05 -28.50 -31.07
C LEU A 132 6.14 -29.59 -31.01
#